data_488921007ab519b8421bf92f02fbf6b2
#
_entry.id   488921007ab519b8421bf92f02fbf6b2
#
_cell.length_a   1.000
_cell.length_b   1.000
_cell.length_c   1.000
_cell.angle_alpha   90.00
_cell.angle_beta   90.00
_cell.angle_gamma   90.00
#
_symmetry.space_group_name_H-M   'P 1'
#
loop_
_entity.id
_entity.type
_entity.pdbx_description
1 polymer ?
#
loop_
_entity_poly.entity_id
_entity_poly.type
_entity_poly.pdbx_seq_one_letter_code
_entity_poly.pdbx_strand_id
1 'polypeptide(L)'
;MGNHDNDPYVASDFGAEGPYRQHMGPVYYAMNIGRIHYIMLDNTEYLNTGGSQGTVGSRNYNRRFDDRQLAWLKEELTHVDKSTPIVVGCHCPLYSYSGSGGVSVALQTQADIDKILSCFAGFSNVTFLTGHTHVNRNIQSPTYANVYEQNIAAVCGTWWWTQQYGNNNVCTDGSPAGYKIFTVDGTDLKWQYKATGLPIEKQFITYDMNEVKEYWATDATALKAFAAGNDLRNRDKDYSTVGENAVYINVWAY
;
A
#
# COMPACT_ATOMS: atom_id res chain seq x y z
N MET A 1 -2.10 5.85 -10.69
CA MET A 1 -3.10 6.77 -10.14
C MET A 1 -3.67 6.17 -8.86
N GLY A 2 -4.11 6.99 -7.89
CA GLY A 2 -4.71 6.53 -6.64
C GLY A 2 -6.14 7.04 -6.46
N ASN A 3 -6.86 6.51 -5.47
CA ASN A 3 -8.27 6.84 -5.25
C ASN A 3 -8.55 8.30 -4.88
N HIS A 4 -7.54 9.08 -4.52
CA HIS A 4 -7.65 10.51 -4.24
C HIS A 4 -7.28 11.40 -5.45
N ASP A 5 -6.82 10.83 -6.55
CA ASP A 5 -6.45 11.57 -7.77
C ASP A 5 -7.62 11.75 -8.74
N ASN A 6 -8.77 11.16 -8.41
CA ASN A 6 -10.00 11.22 -9.21
C ASN A 6 -10.78 12.53 -8.98
N ASP A 7 -11.37 13.06 -10.04
CA ASP A 7 -12.25 14.21 -9.95
C ASP A 7 -13.57 13.85 -9.22
N PRO A 8 -13.84 14.44 -8.03
CA PRO A 8 -15.02 14.11 -7.25
C PRO A 8 -16.33 14.64 -7.84
N TYR A 9 -16.27 15.48 -8.88
CA TYR A 9 -17.43 16.05 -9.55
C TYR A 9 -17.87 15.25 -10.78
N VAL A 10 -17.21 14.15 -11.11
CA VAL A 10 -17.52 13.32 -12.28
C VAL A 10 -17.91 11.91 -11.83
N ALA A 11 -19.04 11.40 -12.34
CA ALA A 11 -19.56 10.09 -11.94
C ALA A 11 -18.87 8.91 -12.66
N SER A 12 -18.39 9.10 -13.90
CA SER A 12 -17.76 8.03 -14.66
C SER A 12 -16.28 7.93 -14.35
N ASP A 13 -15.78 6.70 -14.26
CA ASP A 13 -14.37 6.37 -14.04
C ASP A 13 -13.45 7.11 -15.04
N PHE A 14 -13.64 6.88 -16.32
CA PHE A 14 -12.85 7.52 -17.37
C PHE A 14 -12.87 9.06 -17.31
N GLY A 15 -14.01 9.68 -16.95
CA GLY A 15 -14.10 11.13 -16.81
C GLY A 15 -13.35 11.62 -15.57
N ALA A 16 -13.46 10.88 -14.46
CA ALA A 16 -12.82 11.25 -13.20
C ALA A 16 -11.29 11.23 -13.26
N GLU A 17 -10.69 10.42 -14.13
CA GLU A 17 -9.26 10.40 -14.41
C GLU A 17 -8.77 11.62 -15.23
N GLY A 18 -9.67 12.44 -15.74
CA GLY A 18 -9.35 13.55 -16.66
C GLY A 18 -8.22 14.46 -16.18
N PRO A 19 -8.30 15.02 -14.96
CA PRO A 19 -7.24 15.87 -14.41
C PRO A 19 -5.89 15.14 -14.31
N TYR A 20 -5.90 13.88 -13.87
CA TYR A 20 -4.68 13.08 -13.81
C TYR A 20 -4.05 12.91 -15.20
N ARG A 21 -4.85 12.50 -16.20
CA ARG A 21 -4.36 12.32 -17.58
C ARG A 21 -3.81 13.61 -18.18
N GLN A 22 -4.41 14.75 -17.84
CA GLN A 22 -3.95 16.06 -18.34
C GLN A 22 -2.55 16.44 -17.82
N HIS A 23 -2.22 16.08 -16.57
CA HIS A 23 -1.01 16.52 -15.91
C HIS A 23 0.08 15.45 -15.84
N MET A 24 -0.30 14.19 -15.73
CA MET A 24 0.60 13.06 -15.47
C MET A 24 0.74 12.11 -16.67
N GLY A 25 -0.20 12.18 -17.64
CA GLY A 25 -0.23 11.26 -18.77
C GLY A 25 -1.18 10.06 -18.56
N PRO A 26 -0.99 8.97 -19.30
CA PRO A 26 -1.89 7.81 -19.24
C PRO A 26 -1.91 7.17 -17.85
N VAL A 27 -3.07 6.63 -17.47
CA VAL A 27 -3.25 5.98 -16.16
C VAL A 27 -2.62 4.57 -16.11
N TYR A 28 -2.37 3.97 -17.27
CA TYR A 28 -1.57 2.75 -17.39
C TYR A 28 -0.64 2.83 -18.59
N TYR A 29 0.56 2.29 -18.45
CA TYR A 29 1.62 2.27 -19.47
C TYR A 29 2.73 1.31 -19.08
N ALA A 30 3.62 1.02 -20.02
CA ALA A 30 4.82 0.20 -19.79
C ALA A 30 6.07 0.89 -20.34
N MET A 31 7.22 0.53 -19.80
CA MET A 31 8.52 0.99 -20.26
C MET A 31 9.63 0.03 -19.85
N ASN A 32 10.70 0.00 -20.62
CA ASN A 32 11.92 -0.70 -20.25
C ASN A 32 12.93 0.29 -19.65
N ILE A 33 13.46 -0.03 -18.46
CA ILE A 33 14.58 0.69 -17.87
C ILE A 33 15.69 -0.34 -17.57
N GLY A 34 16.80 -0.26 -18.27
CA GLY A 34 17.83 -1.27 -18.20
C GLY A 34 17.30 -2.64 -18.67
N ARG A 35 17.37 -3.64 -17.78
CA ARG A 35 16.93 -5.01 -18.06
C ARG A 35 15.62 -5.40 -17.37
N ILE A 36 14.92 -4.44 -16.83
CA ILE A 36 13.64 -4.64 -16.16
C ILE A 36 12.53 -3.99 -16.96
N HIS A 37 11.41 -4.68 -17.08
CA HIS A 37 10.18 -4.17 -17.67
C HIS A 37 9.26 -3.62 -16.59
N TYR A 38 8.95 -2.33 -16.64
CA TYR A 38 8.10 -1.63 -15.68
C TYR A 38 6.71 -1.43 -16.28
N ILE A 39 5.69 -1.73 -15.51
CA ILE A 39 4.29 -1.60 -15.89
C ILE A 39 3.58 -0.78 -14.82
N MET A 40 2.97 0.33 -15.19
CA MET A 40 2.10 1.11 -14.32
C MET A 40 0.66 0.78 -14.65
N LEU A 41 -0.14 0.44 -13.65
CA LEU A 41 -1.54 0.06 -13.80
C LEU A 41 -2.43 0.91 -12.90
N ASP A 42 -3.65 1.14 -13.34
CA ASP A 42 -4.71 1.65 -12.50
C ASP A 42 -5.60 0.51 -12.00
N ASN A 43 -5.77 0.43 -10.70
CA ASN A 43 -6.64 -0.56 -10.07
C ASN A 43 -7.69 0.08 -9.14
N THR A 44 -8.04 1.33 -9.46
CA THR A 44 -9.08 2.10 -8.76
C THR A 44 -10.22 2.39 -9.74
N GLU A 45 -11.16 1.45 -9.88
CA GLU A 45 -12.37 1.71 -10.67
C GLU A 45 -13.30 2.66 -9.91
N TYR A 46 -13.29 3.92 -10.27
CA TYR A 46 -14.00 4.99 -9.56
C TYR A 46 -15.47 5.04 -9.91
N LEU A 47 -16.36 4.78 -8.97
CA LEU A 47 -17.80 4.74 -9.18
C LEU A 47 -18.48 6.09 -8.94
N ASN A 48 -18.04 6.83 -7.97
CA ASN A 48 -18.43 8.18 -7.57
C ASN A 48 -19.94 8.49 -7.72
N THR A 49 -20.78 7.66 -7.14
CA THR A 49 -22.24 7.78 -7.24
C THR A 49 -22.70 9.17 -6.83
N GLY A 50 -23.52 9.80 -7.69
CA GLY A 50 -24.06 11.14 -7.47
C GLY A 50 -23.12 12.29 -7.82
N GLY A 51 -21.90 12.03 -8.30
CA GLY A 51 -21.00 13.07 -8.79
C GLY A 51 -21.53 13.74 -10.07
N SER A 52 -21.51 15.07 -10.10
CA SER A 52 -21.90 15.88 -11.26
C SER A 52 -21.24 17.26 -11.16
N GLN A 53 -21.31 18.05 -12.23
CA GLN A 53 -20.77 19.40 -12.22
C GLN A 53 -21.26 20.20 -11.00
N GLY A 54 -20.33 20.64 -10.17
CA GLY A 54 -20.61 21.40 -8.95
C GLY A 54 -21.10 20.57 -7.75
N THR A 55 -21.24 19.23 -7.89
CA THR A 55 -21.69 18.34 -6.83
C THR A 55 -20.68 17.21 -6.60
N VAL A 56 -20.10 17.16 -5.43
CA VAL A 56 -19.21 16.08 -5.02
C VAL A 56 -20.01 14.79 -4.82
N GLY A 57 -19.60 13.72 -5.46
CA GLY A 57 -20.21 12.41 -5.31
C GLY A 57 -19.76 11.65 -4.06
N SER A 58 -20.10 10.37 -3.99
CA SER A 58 -19.76 9.47 -2.88
C SER A 58 -18.28 9.13 -2.76
N ARG A 59 -17.51 9.36 -3.82
CA ARG A 59 -16.09 8.96 -3.94
C ARG A 59 -15.86 7.46 -3.72
N ASN A 60 -16.86 6.63 -3.93
CA ASN A 60 -16.73 5.19 -3.86
C ASN A 60 -15.99 4.64 -5.10
N TYR A 61 -15.35 3.49 -4.94
CA TYR A 61 -14.58 2.81 -5.97
C TYR A 61 -14.49 1.31 -5.67
N ASN A 62 -14.26 0.53 -6.72
CA ASN A 62 -13.84 -0.85 -6.62
C ASN A 62 -12.31 -0.95 -6.76
N ARG A 63 -11.72 -1.90 -6.06
CA ARG A 63 -10.27 -2.21 -6.18
C ARG A 63 -10.11 -3.35 -7.17
N ARG A 64 -10.05 -3.01 -8.46
CA ARG A 64 -9.88 -3.97 -9.54
C ARG A 64 -9.31 -3.32 -10.81
N PHE A 65 -8.84 -4.13 -11.72
CA PHE A 65 -8.37 -3.71 -13.05
C PHE A 65 -9.51 -3.86 -14.06
N ASP A 66 -9.72 -2.88 -14.92
CA ASP A 66 -10.73 -2.98 -15.96
C ASP A 66 -10.33 -3.98 -17.07
N ASP A 67 -11.30 -4.52 -17.79
CA ASP A 67 -11.06 -5.56 -18.78
C ASP A 67 -10.29 -5.04 -20.02
N ARG A 68 -10.36 -3.73 -20.34
CA ARG A 68 -9.58 -3.12 -21.44
C ARG A 68 -8.11 -3.04 -21.06
N GLN A 69 -7.82 -2.61 -19.85
CA GLN A 69 -6.47 -2.57 -19.31
C GLN A 69 -5.86 -3.97 -19.23
N LEU A 70 -6.63 -4.97 -18.80
CA LEU A 70 -6.17 -6.37 -18.79
C LEU A 70 -5.92 -6.93 -20.20
N ALA A 71 -6.74 -6.55 -21.20
CA ALA A 71 -6.51 -6.93 -22.58
C ALA A 71 -5.22 -6.29 -23.11
N TRP A 72 -5.01 -4.99 -22.85
CA TRP A 72 -3.78 -4.30 -23.20
C TRP A 72 -2.56 -4.94 -22.53
N LEU A 73 -2.65 -5.24 -21.24
CA LEU A 73 -1.56 -5.88 -20.49
C LEU A 73 -1.17 -7.24 -21.09
N LYS A 74 -2.16 -8.05 -21.44
CA LYS A 74 -1.91 -9.35 -22.08
C LYS A 74 -1.16 -9.19 -23.40
N GLU A 75 -1.56 -8.22 -24.23
CA GLU A 75 -0.89 -7.93 -25.49
C GLU A 75 0.53 -7.42 -25.26
N GLU A 76 0.73 -6.47 -24.35
CA GLU A 76 2.05 -5.94 -23.98
C GLU A 76 3.02 -7.07 -23.59
N LEU A 77 2.55 -7.98 -22.74
CA LEU A 77 3.36 -9.09 -22.24
C LEU A 77 3.70 -10.16 -23.28
N THR A 78 3.07 -10.14 -24.48
CA THR A 78 3.49 -10.99 -25.61
C THR A 78 4.81 -10.54 -26.23
N HIS A 79 5.16 -9.27 -26.04
CA HIS A 79 6.38 -8.66 -26.57
C HIS A 79 7.56 -8.70 -25.59
N VAL A 80 7.36 -9.25 -24.39
CA VAL A 80 8.36 -9.30 -23.33
C VAL A 80 8.86 -10.73 -23.14
N ASP A 81 10.19 -10.90 -23.14
CA ASP A 81 10.81 -12.21 -22.87
C ASP A 81 10.43 -12.68 -21.45
N LYS A 82 10.06 -13.95 -21.33
CA LYS A 82 9.60 -14.54 -20.06
C LYS A 82 10.64 -14.57 -18.95
N SER A 83 11.92 -14.44 -19.30
CA SER A 83 13.02 -14.30 -18.34
C SER A 83 13.23 -12.87 -17.83
N THR A 84 12.58 -11.87 -18.46
CA THR A 84 12.68 -10.47 -18.05
C THR A 84 11.95 -10.26 -16.71
N PRO A 85 12.61 -9.71 -15.68
CA PRO A 85 11.92 -9.31 -14.46
C PRO A 85 10.90 -8.21 -14.72
N ILE A 86 9.74 -8.35 -14.11
CA ILE A 86 8.63 -7.39 -14.22
C ILE A 86 8.47 -6.65 -12.89
N VAL A 87 8.35 -5.33 -12.95
CA VAL A 87 7.94 -4.49 -11.81
C VAL A 87 6.62 -3.82 -12.17
N VAL A 88 5.59 -4.09 -11.38
CA VAL A 88 4.25 -3.55 -11.57
C VAL A 88 3.94 -2.53 -10.47
N GLY A 89 3.69 -1.29 -10.84
CA GLY A 89 3.20 -0.26 -9.92
C GLY A 89 1.69 -0.10 -10.04
N CYS A 90 0.96 -0.21 -8.93
CA CYS A 90 -0.45 0.15 -8.84
C CYS A 90 -0.79 0.66 -7.44
N HIS A 91 -1.95 1.28 -7.26
CA HIS A 91 -2.27 1.94 -5.99
C HIS A 91 -2.75 0.99 -4.91
N CYS A 92 -3.82 0.25 -5.15
CA CYS A 92 -4.40 -0.65 -4.16
C CYS A 92 -3.61 -1.97 -4.11
N PRO A 93 -3.38 -2.54 -2.90
CA PRO A 93 -2.69 -3.82 -2.79
C PRO A 93 -3.55 -4.98 -3.30
N LEU A 94 -2.86 -6.03 -3.74
CA LEU A 94 -3.47 -7.31 -4.12
C LEU A 94 -3.88 -8.09 -2.87
N TYR A 95 -3.02 -8.07 -1.87
CA TYR A 95 -3.12 -8.87 -0.66
C TYR A 95 -3.07 -8.03 0.62
N SER A 96 -3.55 -8.62 1.70
CA SER A 96 -3.46 -8.10 3.06
C SER A 96 -3.22 -9.25 4.02
N TYR A 97 -2.86 -8.95 5.26
CA TYR A 97 -2.89 -9.93 6.34
C TYR A 97 -4.24 -9.91 7.02
N SER A 98 -4.79 -11.10 7.31
CA SER A 98 -5.94 -11.27 8.19
C SER A 98 -5.53 -11.06 9.65
N GLY A 99 -6.50 -10.82 10.52
CA GLY A 99 -6.26 -10.72 11.97
C GLY A 99 -5.65 -11.98 12.61
N SER A 100 -5.75 -13.13 11.94
CA SER A 100 -5.12 -14.41 12.33
C SER A 100 -3.70 -14.59 11.77
N GLY A 101 -3.15 -13.60 11.06
CA GLY A 101 -1.82 -13.66 10.47
C GLY A 101 -1.73 -14.36 9.11
N GLY A 102 -2.84 -14.82 8.55
CA GLY A 102 -2.89 -15.41 7.21
C GLY A 102 -2.99 -14.33 6.12
N VAL A 103 -2.57 -14.67 4.89
CA VAL A 103 -2.76 -13.81 3.73
C VAL A 103 -4.23 -13.83 3.29
N SER A 104 -4.78 -12.66 3.03
CA SER A 104 -6.15 -12.45 2.54
C SER A 104 -6.16 -11.57 1.30
N VAL A 105 -7.23 -11.62 0.53
CA VAL A 105 -7.43 -10.79 -0.66
C VAL A 105 -7.71 -9.35 -0.23
N ALA A 106 -7.03 -8.39 -0.87
CA ALA A 106 -7.25 -6.96 -0.69
C ALA A 106 -7.90 -6.29 -1.92
N LEU A 107 -7.83 -6.88 -3.11
CA LEU A 107 -8.66 -6.50 -4.24
C LEU A 107 -10.14 -6.78 -3.97
N GLN A 108 -11.02 -6.42 -4.90
CA GLN A 108 -12.46 -6.57 -4.71
C GLN A 108 -12.86 -8.03 -4.48
N THR A 109 -12.28 -8.95 -5.24
CA THR A 109 -12.53 -10.39 -5.13
C THR A 109 -11.27 -11.23 -5.43
N GLN A 110 -11.31 -12.52 -5.07
CA GLN A 110 -10.28 -13.49 -5.50
C GLN A 110 -10.20 -13.58 -7.04
N ALA A 111 -11.34 -13.52 -7.72
CA ALA A 111 -11.37 -13.58 -9.18
C ALA A 111 -10.64 -12.38 -9.83
N ASP A 112 -10.62 -11.21 -9.19
CA ASP A 112 -9.85 -10.07 -9.67
C ASP A 112 -8.33 -10.31 -9.52
N ILE A 113 -7.90 -10.97 -8.44
CA ILE A 113 -6.51 -11.44 -8.27
C ILE A 113 -6.14 -12.44 -9.38
N ASP A 114 -6.99 -13.43 -9.62
CA ASP A 114 -6.71 -14.48 -10.60
C ASP A 114 -6.65 -13.91 -12.04
N LYS A 115 -7.50 -12.94 -12.36
CA LYS A 115 -7.47 -12.24 -13.65
C LYS A 115 -6.14 -11.55 -13.90
N ILE A 116 -5.68 -10.72 -12.96
CA ILE A 116 -4.43 -9.95 -13.14
C ILE A 116 -3.21 -10.87 -13.11
N LEU A 117 -3.13 -11.81 -12.15
CA LEU A 117 -1.94 -12.63 -12.00
C LEU A 117 -1.80 -13.67 -13.10
N SER A 118 -2.91 -14.14 -13.71
CA SER A 118 -2.85 -15.00 -14.89
C SER A 118 -2.16 -14.34 -16.09
N CYS A 119 -2.16 -13.01 -16.19
CA CYS A 119 -1.44 -12.31 -17.25
C CYS A 119 0.07 -12.54 -17.17
N PHE A 120 0.60 -12.78 -15.99
CA PHE A 120 2.02 -12.99 -15.73
C PHE A 120 2.43 -14.48 -15.74
N ALA A 121 1.57 -15.35 -16.19
CA ALA A 121 1.92 -16.77 -16.33
C ALA A 121 3.15 -16.97 -17.22
N GLY A 122 4.10 -17.77 -16.74
CA GLY A 122 5.36 -18.05 -17.42
C GLY A 122 6.49 -17.05 -17.19
N PHE A 123 6.25 -15.87 -16.61
CA PHE A 123 7.32 -15.00 -16.12
C PHE A 123 7.90 -15.55 -14.81
N SER A 124 9.21 -15.45 -14.64
CA SER A 124 9.90 -16.02 -13.47
C SER A 124 9.92 -15.09 -12.25
N ASN A 125 9.83 -13.78 -12.45
CA ASN A 125 9.97 -12.78 -11.39
C ASN A 125 9.06 -11.58 -11.65
N VAL A 126 8.05 -11.41 -10.82
CA VAL A 126 7.07 -10.31 -10.90
C VAL A 126 6.93 -9.67 -9.53
N THR A 127 7.31 -8.40 -9.43
CA THR A 127 7.20 -7.63 -8.18
C THR A 127 6.13 -6.55 -8.32
N PHE A 128 5.11 -6.61 -7.47
CA PHE A 128 4.12 -5.55 -7.33
C PHE A 128 4.54 -4.53 -6.28
N LEU A 129 4.47 -3.26 -6.63
CA LEU A 129 4.68 -2.12 -5.73
C LEU A 129 3.34 -1.42 -5.53
N THR A 130 2.83 -1.44 -4.31
CA THR A 130 1.51 -0.93 -3.98
C THR A 130 1.55 0.02 -2.78
N GLY A 131 0.47 0.74 -2.53
CA GLY A 131 0.36 1.71 -1.45
C GLY A 131 -1.01 1.64 -0.76
N HIS A 132 -1.76 2.75 -0.73
CA HIS A 132 -3.14 2.85 -0.31
C HIS A 132 -3.41 2.62 1.19
N THR A 133 -2.88 1.55 1.75
CA THR A 133 -3.19 1.14 3.13
C THR A 133 -2.39 1.88 4.19
N HIS A 134 -1.36 2.64 3.77
CA HIS A 134 -0.43 3.36 4.65
C HIS A 134 0.29 2.45 5.66
N VAL A 135 0.53 1.21 5.29
CA VAL A 135 1.29 0.23 6.08
C VAL A 135 2.41 -0.37 5.25
N ASN A 136 3.45 -0.85 5.91
CA ASN A 136 4.56 -1.54 5.26
C ASN A 136 4.34 -3.06 5.35
N ARG A 137 4.16 -3.71 4.20
CA ARG A 137 3.96 -5.16 4.11
C ARG A 137 4.71 -5.73 2.93
N ASN A 138 5.26 -6.91 3.12
CA ASN A 138 5.90 -7.70 2.08
C ASN A 138 5.19 -9.06 2.04
N ILE A 139 4.59 -9.40 0.91
CA ILE A 139 3.73 -10.58 0.81
C ILE A 139 4.14 -11.39 -0.42
N GLN A 140 4.58 -12.63 -0.18
CA GLN A 140 4.68 -13.63 -1.23
C GLN A 140 3.27 -14.09 -1.60
N SER A 141 2.92 -14.06 -2.88
CA SER A 141 1.61 -14.55 -3.31
C SER A 141 1.41 -16.02 -2.88
N PRO A 142 0.26 -16.34 -2.26
CA PRO A 142 0.00 -17.71 -1.78
C PRO A 142 -0.26 -18.69 -2.94
N THR A 143 -0.59 -18.20 -4.12
CA THR A 143 -0.99 -19.03 -5.28
C THR A 143 -0.06 -18.91 -6.48
N TYR A 144 0.70 -17.82 -6.59
CA TYR A 144 1.59 -17.52 -7.72
C TYR A 144 3.02 -17.34 -7.20
N ALA A 145 3.80 -18.40 -7.17
CA ALA A 145 5.15 -18.42 -6.59
C ALA A 145 6.14 -17.42 -7.23
N ASN A 146 5.86 -16.98 -8.46
CA ASN A 146 6.63 -15.97 -9.18
C ASN A 146 6.25 -14.52 -8.84
N VAL A 147 5.23 -14.31 -7.98
CA VAL A 147 4.69 -12.97 -7.67
C VAL A 147 4.97 -12.59 -6.23
N TYR A 148 5.63 -11.47 -6.05
CA TYR A 148 5.91 -10.86 -4.76
C TYR A 148 5.31 -9.44 -4.70
N GLU A 149 4.61 -9.11 -3.64
CA GLU A 149 4.03 -7.78 -3.43
C GLU A 149 4.71 -7.04 -2.30
N GLN A 150 5.00 -5.78 -2.53
CA GLN A 150 5.47 -4.84 -1.54
C GLN A 150 4.46 -3.70 -1.41
N ASN A 151 3.66 -3.73 -0.36
CA ASN A 151 2.81 -2.62 0.02
C ASN A 151 3.65 -1.64 0.86
N ILE A 152 3.78 -0.41 0.39
CA ILE A 152 4.72 0.58 0.91
C ILE A 152 3.97 1.55 1.83
N ALA A 153 4.52 1.77 3.03
CA ALA A 153 3.98 2.72 3.98
C ALA A 153 3.96 4.15 3.43
N ALA A 154 3.14 5.00 4.02
CA ALA A 154 2.96 6.37 3.57
C ALA A 154 3.96 7.32 4.24
N VAL A 155 4.40 8.33 3.50
CA VAL A 155 5.12 9.49 4.04
C VAL A 155 4.15 10.49 4.67
N CYS A 156 2.89 10.53 4.19
CA CYS A 156 1.87 11.43 4.72
C CYS A 156 1.34 10.96 6.08
N GLY A 157 0.95 11.91 6.95
CA GLY A 157 0.46 11.63 8.30
C GLY A 157 -0.99 11.13 8.37
N THR A 158 -1.66 10.93 7.23
CA THR A 158 -3.05 10.49 7.20
C THR A 158 -3.16 9.03 7.61
N TRP A 159 -4.07 8.71 8.50
CA TRP A 159 -4.33 7.39 9.05
C TRP A 159 -3.21 6.81 9.93
N TRP A 160 -2.25 7.60 10.34
CA TRP A 160 -1.23 7.16 11.30
C TRP A 160 -1.81 7.01 12.70
N TRP A 161 -1.19 6.15 13.48
CA TRP A 161 -1.41 6.10 14.91
C TRP A 161 -0.59 7.17 15.59
N THR A 162 -1.28 8.12 16.19
CA THR A 162 -0.67 9.16 16.99
C THR A 162 -0.54 8.68 18.42
N GLN A 163 0.68 8.71 18.94
CA GLN A 163 1.00 8.41 20.33
C GLN A 163 0.63 6.98 20.78
N GLN A 164 0.57 6.03 19.85
CA GLN A 164 0.23 4.63 20.15
C GLN A 164 1.26 3.96 21.06
N TYR A 165 2.54 4.22 20.87
CA TYR A 165 3.65 3.65 21.62
C TYR A 165 4.41 4.73 22.41
N GLY A 166 3.73 5.64 23.06
CA GLY A 166 4.31 6.80 23.69
C GLY A 166 4.25 8.04 22.80
N ASN A 167 5.17 8.97 22.96
CA ASN A 167 5.18 10.22 22.20
C ASN A 167 5.71 10.01 20.76
N ASN A 168 4.96 9.31 19.92
CA ASN A 168 5.33 9.03 18.53
C ASN A 168 4.13 9.05 17.59
N ASN A 169 4.43 9.14 16.29
CA ASN A 169 3.46 8.98 15.20
C ASN A 169 3.98 7.90 14.25
N VAL A 170 3.21 6.85 14.08
CA VAL A 170 3.61 5.67 13.29
C VAL A 170 2.48 5.23 12.37
N CYS A 171 2.84 4.50 11.33
CA CYS A 171 1.88 3.79 10.50
C CYS A 171 1.13 2.74 11.35
N THR A 172 -0.02 2.27 10.88
CA THR A 172 -0.87 1.35 11.68
C THR A 172 -0.26 -0.04 11.88
N ASP A 173 0.81 -0.36 11.18
CA ASP A 173 1.65 -1.55 11.43
C ASP A 173 2.78 -1.30 12.43
N GLY A 174 2.89 -0.08 12.97
CA GLY A 174 3.93 0.32 13.91
C GLY A 174 5.24 0.75 13.26
N SER A 175 5.36 0.72 11.93
CA SER A 175 6.54 1.26 11.25
C SER A 175 6.52 2.78 11.25
N PRO A 176 7.68 3.46 11.30
CA PRO A 176 7.74 4.89 11.04
C PRO A 176 7.23 5.20 9.62
N ALA A 177 6.77 6.42 9.43
CA ALA A 177 6.57 6.96 8.09
C ALA A 177 7.82 6.81 7.24
N GLY A 178 7.66 6.50 5.95
CA GLY A 178 8.82 6.32 5.10
C GLY A 178 8.49 5.92 3.67
N TYR A 179 9.55 5.54 2.97
CA TYR A 179 9.48 5.11 1.57
C TYR A 179 10.54 4.03 1.32
N LYS A 180 10.40 3.30 0.24
CA LYS A 180 11.41 2.33 -0.19
C LYS A 180 12.33 2.92 -1.25
N ILE A 181 13.61 2.66 -1.13
CA ILE A 181 14.62 2.96 -2.14
C ILE A 181 14.95 1.64 -2.84
N PHE A 182 14.72 1.60 -4.15
CA PHE A 182 15.05 0.46 -4.98
C PHE A 182 16.35 0.70 -5.73
N THR A 183 17.23 -0.29 -5.71
CA THR A 183 18.48 -0.31 -6.47
C THR A 183 18.43 -1.45 -7.45
N VAL A 184 18.71 -1.17 -8.71
CA VAL A 184 18.75 -2.15 -9.80
C VAL A 184 20.19 -2.37 -10.24
N ASP A 185 20.61 -3.65 -10.25
CA ASP A 185 21.88 -4.10 -10.81
C ASP A 185 21.60 -5.22 -11.83
N GLY A 186 21.65 -4.88 -13.11
CA GLY A 186 21.28 -5.80 -14.17
C GLY A 186 19.79 -6.19 -14.11
N THR A 187 19.50 -7.38 -13.61
CA THR A 187 18.15 -7.92 -13.38
C THR A 187 17.76 -7.99 -11.92
N ASP A 188 18.71 -7.70 -11.02
CA ASP A 188 18.49 -7.79 -9.58
C ASP A 188 17.86 -6.51 -9.06
N LEU A 189 16.71 -6.65 -8.41
CA LEU A 189 15.99 -5.59 -7.71
C LEU A 189 16.24 -5.75 -6.21
N LYS A 190 16.98 -4.81 -5.63
CA LYS A 190 17.20 -4.73 -4.18
C LYS A 190 16.44 -3.53 -3.62
N TRP A 191 16.09 -3.57 -2.36
CA TRP A 191 15.39 -2.46 -1.73
C TRP A 191 15.77 -2.31 -0.26
N GLN A 192 15.61 -1.07 0.23
CA GLN A 192 15.71 -0.72 1.64
C GLN A 192 14.57 0.23 1.98
N TYR A 193 14.02 0.07 3.18
CA TYR A 193 13.05 1.03 3.70
C TYR A 193 13.81 2.21 4.31
N LYS A 194 13.45 3.42 3.90
CA LYS A 194 13.98 4.66 4.47
C LYS A 194 12.91 5.29 5.36
N ALA A 195 13.06 5.07 6.66
CA ALA A 195 12.22 5.73 7.66
C ALA A 195 12.53 7.24 7.71
N THR A 196 11.48 8.06 7.71
CA THR A 196 11.62 9.53 7.78
C THR A 196 12.30 9.93 9.09
N GLY A 197 13.32 10.79 8.98
CA GLY A 197 14.08 11.26 10.13
C GLY A 197 15.12 10.28 10.68
N LEU A 198 15.19 9.03 10.17
CA LEU A 198 16.17 8.04 10.61
C LEU A 198 17.21 7.75 9.52
N PRO A 199 18.44 7.34 9.87
CA PRO A 199 19.42 6.89 8.87
C PRO A 199 18.94 5.64 8.14
N ILE A 200 19.43 5.42 6.91
CA ILE A 200 19.01 4.30 6.06
C ILE A 200 19.34 2.92 6.67
N GLU A 201 20.40 2.86 7.46
CA GLU A 201 20.86 1.64 8.14
C GLU A 201 19.93 1.24 9.29
N LYS A 202 19.10 2.18 9.78
CA LYS A 202 18.11 1.89 10.83
C LYS A 202 16.91 1.21 10.21
N GLN A 203 16.82 -0.10 10.38
CA GLN A 203 15.80 -0.95 9.76
C GLN A 203 14.84 -1.58 10.76
N PHE A 204 14.86 -1.14 12.01
CA PHE A 204 13.93 -1.56 13.05
C PHE A 204 13.80 -0.48 14.13
N ILE A 205 12.72 -0.57 14.90
CA ILE A 205 12.52 0.21 16.12
C ILE A 205 12.06 -0.70 17.25
N THR A 206 12.47 -0.38 18.47
CA THR A 206 12.05 -1.09 19.67
C THR A 206 11.18 -0.19 20.54
N TYR A 207 10.17 -0.77 21.16
CA TYR A 207 9.32 -0.12 22.14
C TYR A 207 9.42 -0.89 23.45
N ASP A 208 9.91 -0.22 24.50
CA ASP A 208 9.83 -0.74 25.87
C ASP A 208 8.37 -0.61 26.34
N MET A 209 7.73 -1.74 26.55
CA MET A 209 6.31 -1.74 26.91
C MET A 209 6.05 -1.33 28.36
N ASN A 210 7.07 -1.27 29.22
CA ASN A 210 6.95 -0.64 30.53
C ASN A 210 6.81 0.89 30.40
N GLU A 211 7.63 1.52 29.54
CA GLU A 211 7.53 2.95 29.25
C GLU A 211 6.20 3.28 28.56
N VAL A 212 5.77 2.44 27.63
CA VAL A 212 4.47 2.60 26.95
C VAL A 212 3.32 2.47 27.94
N LYS A 213 3.38 1.50 28.84
CA LYS A 213 2.38 1.32 29.90
C LYS A 213 2.32 2.52 30.84
N GLU A 214 3.47 3.03 31.28
CA GLU A 214 3.56 4.23 32.13
C GLU A 214 2.99 5.46 31.42
N TYR A 215 3.34 5.67 30.15
CA TYR A 215 2.78 6.73 29.32
C TYR A 215 1.24 6.66 29.26
N TRP A 216 0.70 5.48 29.01
CA TRP A 216 -0.74 5.26 28.97
C TRP A 216 -1.43 5.38 30.33
N ALA A 217 -0.73 5.13 31.43
CA ALA A 217 -1.24 5.31 32.78
C ALA A 217 -1.30 6.80 33.20
N THR A 218 -0.32 7.60 32.77
CA THR A 218 -0.19 9.00 33.14
C THR A 218 -0.97 9.94 32.23
N ASP A 219 -0.84 9.79 30.91
CA ASP A 219 -1.41 10.68 29.91
C ASP A 219 -2.62 10.10 29.17
N ALA A 220 -2.85 8.79 29.31
CA ALA A 220 -3.76 8.05 28.47
C ALA A 220 -5.21 8.50 28.52
N THR A 221 -5.70 9.04 29.66
CA THR A 221 -7.10 9.45 29.76
C THR A 221 -7.39 10.62 28.81
N ALA A 222 -6.52 11.61 28.76
CA ALA A 222 -6.64 12.73 27.84
C ALA A 222 -6.41 12.32 26.38
N LEU A 223 -5.43 11.47 26.13
CA LEU A 223 -5.10 10.94 24.81
C LEU A 223 -6.20 10.02 24.29
N LYS A 224 -6.76 9.14 25.10
CA LYS A 224 -7.92 8.30 24.74
C LYS A 224 -9.17 9.15 24.45
N ALA A 225 -9.43 10.18 25.24
CA ALA A 225 -10.57 11.07 25.03
C ALA A 225 -10.42 11.89 23.75
N PHE A 226 -9.25 12.44 23.50
CA PHE A 226 -8.93 13.12 22.24
C PHE A 226 -9.06 12.15 21.07
N ALA A 227 -8.57 10.97 21.29
CA ALA A 227 -8.61 9.87 20.36
C ALA A 227 -10.04 9.47 19.98
N ALA A 228 -10.90 9.24 20.91
CA ALA A 228 -12.29 8.85 20.68
C ALA A 228 -13.09 9.91 19.92
N GLY A 229 -12.77 11.20 20.12
CA GLY A 229 -13.48 12.31 19.48
C GLY A 229 -13.11 12.57 18.02
N ASN A 230 -11.98 12.05 17.55
CA ASN A 230 -11.43 12.37 16.23
C ASN A 230 -11.40 11.20 15.23
N ASP A 231 -12.14 10.13 15.47
CA ASP A 231 -12.14 8.93 14.58
C ASP A 231 -10.72 8.51 14.16
N LEU A 232 -9.74 8.74 15.02
CA LEU A 232 -8.38 8.29 14.80
C LEU A 232 -8.37 6.78 15.01
N ARG A 233 -8.36 6.07 13.93
CA ARG A 233 -8.54 4.62 13.81
C ARG A 233 -7.57 3.83 14.68
N ASN A 234 -8.05 2.72 15.20
CA ASN A 234 -7.29 1.68 15.93
C ASN A 234 -6.74 2.09 17.30
N ARG A 235 -7.52 2.86 18.04
CA ARG A 235 -7.23 3.18 19.43
C ARG A 235 -7.84 2.21 20.42
N ASP A 236 -8.36 1.12 19.88
CA ASP A 236 -8.91 0.03 20.66
C ASP A 236 -7.85 -0.78 21.39
N LYS A 237 -6.56 -0.56 21.08
CA LYS A 237 -5.47 -1.22 21.77
C LYS A 237 -5.06 -0.40 22.99
N ASP A 238 -5.52 -0.86 24.13
CA ASP A 238 -5.09 -0.36 25.44
C ASP A 238 -3.80 -1.07 25.86
N TYR A 239 -2.68 -0.38 25.72
CA TYR A 239 -1.39 -0.92 26.14
C TYR A 239 -1.12 -0.81 27.65
N SER A 240 -2.02 -0.20 28.44
CA SER A 240 -1.91 -0.17 29.89
C SER A 240 -1.96 -1.55 30.54
N THR A 241 -2.45 -2.56 29.81
CA THR A 241 -2.60 -3.95 30.27
C THR A 241 -1.53 -4.89 29.72
N VAL A 242 -0.54 -4.40 28.98
CA VAL A 242 0.56 -5.22 28.46
C VAL A 242 1.38 -5.78 29.63
N GLY A 243 1.85 -7.02 29.47
CA GLY A 243 2.69 -7.69 30.47
C GLY A 243 3.98 -6.91 30.77
N GLU A 244 4.48 -7.03 31.98
CA GLU A 244 5.71 -6.39 32.40
C GLU A 244 6.93 -6.97 31.66
N ASN A 245 7.94 -6.12 31.44
CA ASN A 245 9.20 -6.47 30.79
C ASN A 245 9.05 -6.99 29.33
N ALA A 246 8.00 -6.56 28.63
CA ALA A 246 7.83 -6.85 27.23
C ALA A 246 8.53 -5.78 26.37
N VAL A 247 9.17 -6.21 25.29
CA VAL A 247 9.73 -5.33 24.25
C VAL A 247 9.06 -5.69 22.93
N TYR A 248 8.47 -4.69 22.27
CA TYR A 248 7.98 -4.83 20.90
C TYR A 248 9.06 -4.35 19.93
N ILE A 249 9.32 -5.17 18.94
CA ILE A 249 10.28 -4.85 17.87
C ILE A 249 9.52 -4.80 16.56
N ASN A 250 9.51 -3.63 15.92
CA ASN A 250 9.01 -3.48 14.58
C ASN A 250 10.19 -3.49 13.61
N VAL A 251 10.22 -4.44 12.70
CA VAL A 251 11.29 -4.62 11.69
C VAL A 251 10.68 -4.38 10.33
N TRP A 252 11.29 -3.50 9.55
CA TRP A 252 10.87 -3.17 8.18
C TRP A 252 11.90 -3.50 7.10
N ALA A 253 13.05 -4.04 7.54
CA ALA A 253 14.06 -4.61 6.66
C ALA A 253 13.55 -5.95 6.12
N TYR A 254 13.35 -6.05 4.83
CA TYR A 254 13.34 -7.25 3.96
C TYR A 254 13.08 -6.84 2.54
#